data_819f4b7d0aed89c02d93e4bee4e492ac
#
_entry.id   819f4b7d0aed89c02d93e4bee4e492ac
#
_cell.length_a   1.000
_cell.length_b   1.000
_cell.length_c   1.000
_cell.angle_alpha   90.00
_cell.angle_beta   90.00
_cell.angle_gamma   90.00
#
_symmetry.space_group_name_H-M   'P 1'
#
loop_
_entity.id
_entity.type
_entity.pdbx_description
1 polymer ?
#
loop_
_entity_poly.entity_id
_entity_poly.type
_entity_poly.pdbx_seq_one_letter_code
_entity_poly.pdbx_strand_id
1 'polypeptide(L)'
;MLYARRHNLYAVGNPAKGKDTTEIQLTNDGEKYYSFNREDEGEMEGRFGCEAYWLKKGHRFYAIREDARKVEELWLIDALANPRPKLKTYKAELAGDKNVIQYELIIGDLDTKEVRKIDISRWKDQYIDFLYTSNDGLRLYFQRYKRTWDETEICMVNTETGDVKVLIHEEDKPYLDYQMRAIHFLNDGNEILFRSERTGWGHYYLYDKDGNLKNQVTSGPWVAGPIQKIDTAKRQIYFVGLGKEKNIDPYYYVLYRADLDKKDAVTLLTPEDASHDVAISPSSRYFVDSYSRVDLEPVNVLRDRQGKVIMELGKPDLRRVYEMGWRAPERFKVKAADGVTDIYGIMWKPADFDSTKCYPIISTVYPGPFYEYVQTRFTLDDDLNTRLAQVGFIVVAMGHRGGTPMRGKAYHTYGYGNQRDYPLADDKYAIEQLADRYPFINGKKVGMYGHSGGGFMTAAAICTYPDFYSAAVACAGNHDNNIYNKGFVEIHYGVKENKRVVKDSVNGDREEITFETKSKTNQELAKNYKGGLLIVTGDMDKTVHPSHTFRVVEALIQARKNFDMIVLPGSTHGFFGENGDFFERKMWFHFAKYLLGDDSADYQGDIDYFMKKR
;
A
#
# COMPACT_ATOMS: atom_id res chain seq x y z
N MET A 1 7.93 -13.48 -30.42
CA MET A 1 7.07 -12.79 -29.42
C MET A 1 6.14 -13.82 -28.80
N LEU A 2 5.96 -13.80 -27.49
CA LEU A 2 4.93 -14.56 -26.77
C LEU A 2 3.70 -13.68 -26.59
N TYR A 3 2.51 -14.25 -26.72
CA TYR A 3 1.25 -13.57 -26.56
C TYR A 3 0.13 -14.57 -26.20
N ALA A 4 -0.94 -14.08 -25.61
CA ALA A 4 -2.13 -14.88 -25.38
C ALA A 4 -3.18 -14.66 -26.46
N ARG A 5 -3.94 -15.72 -26.77
CA ARG A 5 -5.11 -15.71 -27.65
C ARG A 5 -6.06 -16.80 -27.22
N ARG A 6 -7.36 -16.48 -27.10
CA ARG A 6 -8.36 -17.42 -26.60
C ARG A 6 -7.88 -18.16 -25.34
N HIS A 7 -7.36 -17.39 -24.38
CA HIS A 7 -6.82 -17.89 -23.10
C HIS A 7 -5.56 -18.76 -23.20
N ASN A 8 -5.08 -19.09 -24.37
CA ASN A 8 -3.91 -19.94 -24.60
C ASN A 8 -2.66 -19.14 -24.97
N LEU A 9 -1.50 -19.74 -24.70
CA LEU A 9 -0.20 -19.17 -25.03
C LEU A 9 0.22 -19.52 -26.46
N TYR A 10 0.72 -18.51 -27.16
CA TYR A 10 1.24 -18.61 -28.53
C TYR A 10 2.62 -17.96 -28.65
N ALA A 11 3.38 -18.43 -29.62
CA ALA A 11 4.59 -17.77 -30.08
C ALA A 11 4.48 -17.37 -31.55
N VAL A 12 5.13 -16.27 -31.92
CA VAL A 12 5.27 -15.82 -33.32
C VAL A 12 6.64 -15.18 -33.52
N GLY A 13 7.21 -15.30 -34.73
CA GLY A 13 8.45 -14.62 -35.11
C GLY A 13 8.35 -13.09 -34.91
N ASN A 14 9.50 -12.43 -34.81
CA ASN A 14 9.51 -10.96 -34.67
C ASN A 14 9.28 -10.28 -36.02
N PRO A 15 8.13 -9.64 -36.26
CA PRO A 15 7.82 -8.99 -37.55
C PRO A 15 8.82 -7.89 -37.94
N ALA A 16 9.43 -7.23 -36.94
CA ALA A 16 10.42 -6.16 -37.17
C ALA A 16 11.78 -6.69 -37.70
N LYS A 17 12.05 -7.99 -37.48
CA LYS A 17 13.27 -8.66 -38.01
C LYS A 17 13.02 -9.48 -39.27
N GLY A 18 11.82 -9.39 -39.84
CA GLY A 18 11.41 -9.86 -41.16
C GLY A 18 11.10 -11.36 -41.27
N LYS A 19 9.89 -11.65 -41.68
CA LYS A 19 9.47 -12.76 -42.52
C LYS A 19 8.82 -13.99 -41.93
N ASP A 20 9.05 -14.41 -40.73
CA ASP A 20 8.30 -15.55 -40.16
C ASP A 20 7.12 -15.06 -39.33
N THR A 21 5.93 -15.10 -39.90
CA THR A 21 4.66 -14.78 -39.25
C THR A 21 3.91 -16.05 -38.82
N THR A 22 4.55 -17.21 -38.90
CA THR A 22 3.94 -18.48 -38.48
C THR A 22 3.67 -18.43 -37.00
N GLU A 23 2.41 -18.62 -36.63
CA GLU A 23 1.99 -18.71 -35.25
C GLU A 23 2.11 -20.17 -34.77
N ILE A 24 2.70 -20.33 -33.60
CA ILE A 24 2.82 -21.64 -32.93
C ILE A 24 1.98 -21.59 -31.67
N GLN A 25 0.96 -22.45 -31.60
CA GLN A 25 0.20 -22.66 -30.37
C GLN A 25 1.02 -23.52 -29.41
N LEU A 26 1.17 -23.04 -28.15
CA LEU A 26 1.98 -23.68 -27.11
C LEU A 26 1.13 -24.38 -26.05
N THR A 27 -0.10 -23.88 -25.81
CA THR A 27 -1.07 -24.53 -24.89
C THR A 27 -2.44 -24.60 -25.56
N ASN A 28 -3.30 -25.51 -25.07
CA ASN A 28 -4.64 -25.74 -25.64
C ASN A 28 -5.73 -25.94 -24.56
N ASP A 29 -5.40 -25.69 -23.30
CA ASP A 29 -6.25 -25.93 -22.14
C ASP A 29 -6.76 -24.64 -21.48
N GLY A 30 -6.48 -23.49 -22.11
CA GLY A 30 -6.91 -22.19 -21.60
C GLY A 30 -8.41 -21.95 -21.76
N GLU A 31 -9.02 -21.39 -20.74
CA GLU A 31 -10.42 -21.00 -20.68
C GLU A 31 -10.59 -19.75 -19.80
N LYS A 32 -11.79 -19.18 -19.76
CA LYS A 32 -12.10 -18.02 -18.91
C LYS A 32 -11.72 -18.31 -17.45
N TYR A 33 -10.99 -17.37 -16.82
CA TYR A 33 -10.43 -17.49 -15.47
C TYR A 33 -9.34 -18.56 -15.30
N TYR A 34 -8.86 -19.14 -16.40
CA TYR A 34 -7.70 -20.01 -16.48
C TYR A 34 -6.90 -19.65 -17.72
N SER A 35 -6.33 -18.47 -17.69
CA SER A 35 -5.86 -17.76 -18.87
C SER A 35 -4.43 -17.30 -18.72
N PHE A 36 -3.69 -17.19 -19.84
CA PHE A 36 -2.42 -16.48 -19.90
C PHE A 36 -2.59 -14.97 -20.12
N ASN A 37 -3.80 -14.50 -20.33
CA ASN A 37 -4.11 -13.10 -20.48
C ASN A 37 -4.08 -12.38 -19.14
N ARG A 38 -3.61 -11.12 -19.16
CA ARG A 38 -3.70 -10.21 -18.02
C ARG A 38 -5.10 -9.65 -17.81
N GLU A 39 -5.89 -9.55 -18.89
CA GLU A 39 -7.25 -9.00 -18.86
C GLU A 39 -8.23 -10.04 -19.37
N ASP A 40 -9.23 -10.36 -18.56
CA ASP A 40 -10.17 -11.45 -18.82
C ASP A 40 -11.53 -10.95 -19.32
N GLU A 41 -11.57 -9.83 -20.07
CA GLU A 41 -12.79 -9.24 -20.58
C GLU A 41 -12.97 -9.47 -22.08
N GLY A 42 -13.96 -10.29 -22.44
CA GLY A 42 -14.49 -10.42 -23.80
C GLY A 42 -14.01 -11.62 -24.62
N GLU A 43 -14.44 -11.66 -25.88
CA GLU A 43 -13.99 -12.65 -26.87
C GLU A 43 -12.54 -12.32 -27.32
N MET A 44 -11.64 -13.20 -26.97
CA MET A 44 -10.20 -13.00 -27.06
C MET A 44 -9.61 -13.49 -28.39
N GLU A 45 -10.10 -12.96 -29.52
CA GLU A 45 -9.64 -13.34 -30.86
C GLU A 45 -8.33 -12.66 -31.28
N GLY A 46 -7.94 -11.57 -30.62
CA GLY A 46 -6.72 -10.82 -30.89
C GLY A 46 -5.47 -11.42 -30.26
N ARG A 47 -4.34 -10.70 -30.40
CA ARG A 47 -3.09 -10.96 -29.68
C ARG A 47 -3.05 -10.06 -28.44
N PHE A 48 -3.00 -10.66 -27.28
CA PHE A 48 -3.01 -9.96 -26.00
C PHE A 48 -1.69 -10.14 -25.26
N GLY A 49 -1.37 -9.21 -24.37
CA GLY A 49 -0.26 -9.34 -23.44
C GLY A 49 -0.43 -10.58 -22.55
N CYS A 50 0.67 -11.23 -22.20
CA CYS A 50 0.66 -12.45 -21.39
C CYS A 50 1.77 -12.41 -20.32
N GLU A 51 1.58 -13.15 -19.23
CA GLU A 51 2.60 -13.39 -18.21
C GLU A 51 3.55 -14.51 -18.63
N ALA A 52 4.22 -14.30 -19.79
CA ALA A 52 5.21 -15.23 -20.34
C ALA A 52 6.46 -14.48 -20.80
N TYR A 53 7.61 -15.01 -20.45
CA TYR A 53 8.89 -14.34 -20.60
C TYR A 53 9.96 -15.29 -21.18
N TRP A 54 10.76 -14.78 -22.13
CA TRP A 54 11.88 -15.54 -22.65
C TRP A 54 12.98 -15.69 -21.61
N LEU A 55 13.53 -16.89 -21.51
CA LEU A 55 14.82 -17.08 -20.86
C LEU A 55 15.94 -16.44 -21.68
N LYS A 56 17.02 -16.03 -21.03
CA LYS A 56 18.07 -15.21 -21.67
C LYS A 56 18.88 -15.94 -22.73
N LYS A 57 18.82 -17.27 -22.79
CA LYS A 57 19.49 -18.11 -23.78
C LYS A 57 18.56 -19.16 -24.39
N GLY A 58 18.76 -19.45 -25.68
CA GLY A 58 17.95 -20.43 -26.41
C GLY A 58 16.57 -19.88 -26.78
N HIS A 59 15.64 -20.80 -27.09
CA HIS A 59 14.25 -20.47 -27.39
C HIS A 59 13.31 -20.98 -26.29
N ARG A 60 13.81 -21.02 -25.05
CA ARG A 60 13.02 -21.39 -23.87
C ARG A 60 12.36 -20.17 -23.25
N PHE A 61 11.22 -20.41 -22.64
CA PHE A 61 10.43 -19.41 -21.93
C PHE A 61 9.86 -19.99 -20.64
N TYR A 62 9.47 -19.13 -19.72
CA TYR A 62 8.62 -19.48 -18.60
C TYR A 62 7.34 -18.63 -18.65
N ALA A 63 6.27 -19.16 -18.11
CA ALA A 63 5.01 -18.45 -17.98
C ALA A 63 4.31 -18.80 -16.68
N ILE A 64 3.54 -17.83 -16.19
CA ILE A 64 2.71 -17.96 -15.01
C ILE A 64 1.26 -17.97 -15.48
N ARG A 65 0.47 -18.82 -14.87
CA ARG A 65 -0.97 -18.83 -15.08
C ARG A 65 -1.69 -18.87 -13.74
N GLU A 66 -2.71 -18.06 -13.62
CA GLU A 66 -3.65 -18.07 -12.50
C GLU A 66 -4.86 -18.93 -12.85
N ASP A 67 -5.31 -19.73 -11.89
CA ASP A 67 -6.57 -20.47 -11.95
C ASP A 67 -7.55 -19.87 -10.93
N ALA A 68 -8.46 -19.03 -11.43
CA ALA A 68 -9.51 -18.40 -10.64
C ALA A 68 -10.91 -19.00 -10.93
N ARG A 69 -11.01 -20.14 -11.65
CA ARG A 69 -12.30 -20.73 -12.04
C ARG A 69 -13.21 -21.02 -10.86
N LYS A 70 -12.65 -21.44 -9.73
CA LYS A 70 -13.39 -21.80 -8.51
C LYS A 70 -13.59 -20.63 -7.55
N VAL A 71 -12.95 -19.49 -7.79
CA VAL A 71 -13.12 -18.29 -6.96
C VAL A 71 -14.55 -17.76 -7.13
N GLU A 72 -15.16 -17.33 -6.03
CA GLU A 72 -16.51 -16.78 -6.05
C GLU A 72 -16.54 -15.38 -6.69
N GLU A 73 -17.75 -14.91 -7.03
CA GLU A 73 -17.96 -13.62 -7.70
C GLU A 73 -18.65 -12.62 -6.80
N LEU A 74 -18.26 -11.35 -6.95
CA LEU A 74 -19.03 -10.20 -6.48
C LEU A 74 -19.69 -9.49 -7.65
N TRP A 75 -20.72 -8.69 -7.34
CA TRP A 75 -21.57 -8.03 -8.34
C TRP A 75 -21.72 -6.55 -8.03
N LEU A 76 -21.67 -5.73 -9.09
CA LEU A 76 -22.02 -4.33 -9.08
C LEU A 76 -23.09 -4.07 -10.14
N ILE A 77 -23.94 -3.08 -9.90
CA ILE A 77 -24.95 -2.66 -10.85
C ILE A 77 -24.51 -1.31 -11.44
N ASP A 78 -24.11 -1.32 -12.69
CA ASP A 78 -23.86 -0.09 -13.46
C ASP A 78 -25.22 0.56 -13.75
N ALA A 79 -25.67 1.43 -12.84
CA ALA A 79 -26.97 2.10 -12.91
C ALA A 79 -27.06 3.12 -14.04
N LEU A 80 -25.91 3.64 -14.52
CA LEU A 80 -25.84 4.63 -15.59
C LEU A 80 -25.75 4.03 -16.99
N ALA A 81 -25.63 2.71 -17.14
CA ALA A 81 -25.56 2.06 -18.42
C ALA A 81 -26.85 2.22 -19.23
N ASN A 82 -26.69 2.50 -20.54
CA ASN A 82 -27.82 2.62 -21.48
C ASN A 82 -27.97 1.39 -22.37
N PRO A 83 -29.19 1.01 -22.78
CA PRO A 83 -30.51 1.58 -22.42
C PRO A 83 -31.08 1.08 -21.09
N ARG A 84 -30.35 0.24 -20.37
CA ARG A 84 -30.77 -0.35 -19.08
C ARG A 84 -29.58 -0.53 -18.16
N PRO A 85 -29.76 -0.51 -16.83
CA PRO A 85 -28.72 -0.89 -15.89
C PRO A 85 -28.10 -2.26 -16.25
N LYS A 86 -26.79 -2.41 -16.06
CA LYS A 86 -26.05 -3.64 -16.35
C LYS A 86 -25.44 -4.23 -15.10
N LEU A 87 -25.53 -5.54 -14.99
CA LEU A 87 -24.79 -6.30 -13.99
C LEU A 87 -23.32 -6.39 -14.41
N LYS A 88 -22.41 -6.06 -13.50
CA LYS A 88 -20.96 -6.29 -13.62
C LYS A 88 -20.56 -7.35 -12.60
N THR A 89 -20.00 -8.45 -13.07
CA THR A 89 -19.46 -9.52 -12.22
C THR A 89 -17.93 -9.52 -12.26
N TYR A 90 -17.30 -9.89 -11.16
CA TYR A 90 -15.85 -10.07 -11.10
C TYR A 90 -15.48 -11.09 -10.02
N LYS A 91 -14.36 -11.79 -10.22
CA LYS A 91 -13.82 -12.71 -9.24
C LYS A 91 -13.27 -11.91 -8.05
N ALA A 92 -13.61 -12.37 -6.83
CA ALA A 92 -13.15 -11.72 -5.60
C ALA A 92 -12.84 -12.77 -4.53
N GLU A 93 -11.62 -12.73 -4.03
CA GLU A 93 -11.21 -13.55 -2.91
C GLU A 93 -11.49 -12.80 -1.60
N LEU A 94 -12.38 -13.34 -0.80
CA LEU A 94 -12.67 -12.84 0.54
C LEU A 94 -11.85 -13.59 1.59
N ALA A 95 -11.66 -12.96 2.74
CA ALA A 95 -10.94 -13.56 3.85
C ALA A 95 -11.62 -14.85 4.34
N GLY A 96 -10.86 -15.91 4.47
CA GLY A 96 -11.36 -17.24 4.87
C GLY A 96 -11.93 -18.08 3.74
N ASP A 97 -12.02 -17.58 2.50
CA ASP A 97 -12.58 -18.35 1.38
C ASP A 97 -11.88 -19.69 1.20
N LYS A 98 -12.72 -20.71 0.89
CA LYS A 98 -12.25 -22.06 0.61
C LYS A 98 -11.55 -22.15 -0.74
N ASN A 99 -12.07 -21.44 -1.73
CA ASN A 99 -11.56 -21.42 -3.09
C ASN A 99 -10.91 -20.07 -3.36
N VAL A 100 -9.62 -20.12 -3.59
CA VAL A 100 -8.77 -18.94 -3.87
C VAL A 100 -7.97 -19.20 -5.14
N ILE A 101 -7.39 -18.15 -5.73
CA ILE A 101 -6.54 -18.24 -6.91
C ILE A 101 -5.41 -19.24 -6.65
N GLN A 102 -5.20 -20.13 -7.62
CA GLN A 102 -4.09 -21.07 -7.65
C GLN A 102 -3.10 -20.65 -8.74
N TYR A 103 -1.81 -20.93 -8.54
CA TYR A 103 -0.74 -20.52 -9.46
C TYR A 103 -0.08 -21.71 -10.11
N GLU A 104 0.18 -21.62 -11.41
CA GLU A 104 0.97 -22.59 -12.17
C GLU A 104 2.19 -21.93 -12.76
N LEU A 105 3.35 -22.58 -12.64
CA LEU A 105 4.56 -22.26 -13.38
C LEU A 105 4.75 -23.26 -14.51
N ILE A 106 4.93 -22.76 -15.72
CA ILE A 106 5.31 -23.58 -16.87
C ILE A 106 6.65 -23.10 -17.44
N ILE A 107 7.44 -24.07 -17.89
CA ILE A 107 8.62 -23.84 -18.72
C ILE A 107 8.39 -24.53 -20.06
N GLY A 108 8.60 -23.79 -21.14
CA GLY A 108 8.46 -24.30 -22.49
C GLY A 108 9.72 -24.08 -23.31
N ASP A 109 9.87 -24.93 -24.32
CA ASP A 109 10.93 -24.87 -25.33
C ASP A 109 10.29 -24.81 -26.71
N LEU A 110 10.58 -23.75 -27.46
CA LEU A 110 9.99 -23.53 -28.78
C LEU A 110 10.56 -24.50 -29.85
N ASP A 111 11.80 -24.97 -29.69
CA ASP A 111 12.43 -25.85 -30.64
C ASP A 111 11.84 -27.28 -30.57
N THR A 112 11.58 -27.75 -29.36
CA THR A 112 10.93 -29.08 -29.14
C THR A 112 9.41 -28.97 -29.12
N LYS A 113 8.86 -27.77 -28.93
CA LYS A 113 7.43 -27.47 -28.67
C LYS A 113 6.88 -28.13 -27.41
N GLU A 114 7.75 -28.53 -26.52
CA GLU A 114 7.37 -29.08 -25.22
C GLU A 114 7.04 -27.96 -24.23
N VAL A 115 5.97 -28.15 -23.47
CA VAL A 115 5.55 -27.29 -22.37
C VAL A 115 5.36 -28.16 -21.14
N ARG A 116 6.08 -27.85 -20.07
CA ARG A 116 6.11 -28.62 -18.84
C ARG A 116 5.65 -27.77 -17.67
N LYS A 117 4.72 -28.28 -16.87
CA LYS A 117 4.38 -27.71 -15.55
C LYS A 117 5.48 -28.06 -14.55
N ILE A 118 5.89 -27.06 -13.76
CA ILE A 118 6.86 -27.20 -12.69
C ILE A 118 6.11 -27.33 -11.37
N ASP A 119 6.47 -28.31 -10.56
CA ASP A 119 5.91 -28.45 -9.22
C ASP A 119 6.50 -27.40 -8.27
N ILE A 120 5.75 -26.32 -8.09
CA ILE A 120 6.07 -25.23 -7.18
C ILE A 120 5.31 -25.34 -5.85
N SER A 121 4.54 -26.40 -5.65
CA SER A 121 3.70 -26.59 -4.47
C SER A 121 4.55 -26.77 -3.20
N ARG A 122 4.14 -26.13 -2.12
CA ARG A 122 4.69 -26.31 -0.78
C ARG A 122 3.58 -26.25 0.26
N TRP A 123 2.77 -25.22 0.18
CA TRP A 123 1.63 -25.00 1.06
C TRP A 123 0.34 -24.94 0.26
N LYS A 124 -0.77 -25.22 0.91
CA LYS A 124 -2.07 -25.00 0.30
C LYS A 124 -2.30 -23.48 0.14
N ASP A 125 -2.78 -23.09 -1.06
CA ASP A 125 -3.18 -21.71 -1.37
C ASP A 125 -2.04 -20.68 -1.19
N GLN A 126 -0.86 -21.05 -1.60
CA GLN A 126 0.34 -20.21 -1.53
C GLN A 126 0.31 -19.06 -2.54
N TYR A 127 1.08 -18.00 -2.27
CA TYR A 127 1.36 -16.92 -3.22
C TYR A 127 2.71 -17.15 -3.89
N ILE A 128 2.85 -16.71 -5.14
CA ILE A 128 4.08 -16.86 -5.94
C ILE A 128 4.48 -15.52 -6.55
N ASP A 129 5.75 -15.14 -6.38
CA ASP A 129 6.37 -14.00 -7.07
C ASP A 129 7.62 -14.47 -7.82
N PHE A 130 7.76 -14.04 -9.07
CA PHE A 130 8.96 -14.32 -9.85
C PHE A 130 9.99 -13.21 -9.66
N LEU A 131 11.24 -13.60 -9.54
CA LEU A 131 12.32 -12.72 -9.09
C LEU A 131 13.38 -12.48 -10.16
N TYR A 132 13.93 -13.53 -10.75
CA TYR A 132 15.13 -13.40 -11.60
C TYR A 132 15.34 -14.62 -12.49
N THR A 133 16.04 -14.42 -13.63
CA THR A 133 16.57 -15.50 -14.48
C THR A 133 18.06 -15.31 -14.73
N SER A 134 18.85 -16.37 -14.64
CA SER A 134 20.29 -16.30 -14.94
C SER A 134 20.58 -16.03 -16.41
N ASN A 135 21.77 -15.50 -16.71
CA ASN A 135 22.18 -15.16 -18.07
C ASN A 135 22.35 -16.37 -18.99
N ASP A 136 22.64 -17.54 -18.42
CA ASP A 136 22.71 -18.81 -19.15
C ASP A 136 21.32 -19.40 -19.42
N GLY A 137 20.26 -18.86 -18.80
CA GLY A 137 18.88 -19.34 -18.92
C GLY A 137 18.64 -20.68 -18.20
N LEU A 138 19.57 -21.15 -17.37
CA LEU A 138 19.45 -22.43 -16.68
C LEU A 138 18.80 -22.36 -15.31
N ARG A 139 18.70 -21.16 -14.74
CA ARG A 139 18.14 -20.93 -13.40
C ARG A 139 17.05 -19.89 -13.45
N LEU A 140 15.88 -20.22 -12.93
CA LEU A 140 14.76 -19.33 -12.69
C LEU A 140 14.54 -19.24 -11.18
N TYR A 141 14.43 -18.04 -10.65
CA TYR A 141 14.23 -17.81 -9.22
C TYR A 141 12.83 -17.28 -8.96
N PHE A 142 12.17 -17.81 -7.94
CA PHE A 142 10.86 -17.36 -7.48
C PHE A 142 10.81 -17.35 -5.96
N GLN A 143 9.87 -16.59 -5.42
CA GLN A 143 9.52 -16.57 -4.01
C GLN A 143 8.11 -17.13 -3.83
N ARG A 144 7.89 -17.94 -2.83
CA ARG A 144 6.56 -18.38 -2.42
C ARG A 144 6.29 -18.03 -0.98
N TYR A 145 5.03 -17.68 -0.70
CA TYR A 145 4.55 -17.33 0.62
C TYR A 145 3.43 -18.26 1.02
N LYS A 146 3.46 -18.68 2.28
CA LYS A 146 2.34 -19.38 2.89
C LYS A 146 1.14 -18.44 2.98
N ARG A 147 -0.09 -18.95 2.83
CA ARG A 147 -1.31 -18.15 2.92
C ARG A 147 -1.43 -17.36 4.21
N THR A 148 -0.86 -17.85 5.33
CA THR A 148 -0.82 -17.15 6.62
C THR A 148 0.19 -16.02 6.70
N TRP A 149 1.00 -15.79 5.65
CA TRP A 149 2.02 -14.74 5.53
C TRP A 149 3.11 -14.74 6.62
N ASP A 150 3.26 -15.83 7.33
CA ASP A 150 4.29 -15.99 8.37
C ASP A 150 5.50 -16.81 7.93
N GLU A 151 5.43 -17.42 6.73
CA GLU A 151 6.53 -18.21 6.14
C GLU A 151 6.72 -17.85 4.68
N THR A 152 8.00 -17.81 4.25
CA THR A 152 8.40 -17.61 2.85
C THR A 152 9.62 -18.42 2.49
N GLU A 153 9.70 -18.82 1.22
CA GLU A 153 10.86 -19.48 0.66
C GLU A 153 11.31 -18.80 -0.64
N ILE A 154 12.61 -18.57 -0.78
CA ILE A 154 13.24 -18.19 -2.04
C ILE A 154 13.75 -19.47 -2.67
N CYS A 155 13.25 -19.78 -3.85
CA CYS A 155 13.50 -21.02 -4.57
C CYS A 155 14.21 -20.77 -5.90
N MET A 156 14.95 -21.77 -6.36
CA MET A 156 15.57 -21.83 -7.68
C MET A 156 15.05 -23.05 -8.43
N VAL A 157 14.60 -22.85 -9.67
CA VAL A 157 14.24 -23.90 -10.62
C VAL A 157 15.39 -24.11 -11.59
N ASN A 158 15.83 -25.35 -11.74
CA ASN A 158 16.62 -25.74 -12.90
C ASN A 158 15.70 -25.82 -14.12
N THR A 159 15.89 -24.95 -15.10
CA THR A 159 14.98 -24.85 -16.25
C THR A 159 15.06 -26.04 -17.21
N GLU A 160 16.10 -26.87 -17.13
CA GLU A 160 16.25 -28.10 -17.95
C GLU A 160 15.56 -29.29 -17.29
N THR A 161 15.80 -29.51 -16.00
CA THR A 161 15.25 -30.68 -15.29
C THR A 161 13.89 -30.41 -14.69
N GLY A 162 13.59 -29.14 -14.31
CA GLY A 162 12.41 -28.72 -13.58
C GLY A 162 12.53 -28.89 -12.07
N ASP A 163 13.72 -29.31 -11.59
CA ASP A 163 13.93 -29.47 -10.15
C ASP A 163 13.88 -28.15 -9.42
N VAL A 164 13.18 -28.12 -8.28
CA VAL A 164 13.05 -26.96 -7.41
C VAL A 164 13.92 -27.15 -6.17
N LYS A 165 14.82 -26.19 -5.92
CA LYS A 165 15.66 -26.14 -4.71
C LYS A 165 15.27 -24.92 -3.87
N VAL A 166 15.00 -25.11 -2.58
CA VAL A 166 14.86 -24.01 -1.62
C VAL A 166 16.25 -23.48 -1.26
N LEU A 167 16.46 -22.17 -1.41
CA LEU A 167 17.71 -21.49 -1.07
C LEU A 167 17.63 -20.78 0.27
N ILE A 168 16.56 -20.02 0.50
CA ILE A 168 16.35 -19.29 1.75
C ILE A 168 14.95 -19.61 2.24
N HIS A 169 14.84 -20.00 3.50
CA HIS A 169 13.57 -20.12 4.22
C HIS A 169 13.56 -19.10 5.34
N GLU A 170 12.45 -18.38 5.47
CA GLU A 170 12.23 -17.43 6.57
C GLU A 170 10.85 -17.60 7.16
N GLU A 171 10.79 -17.62 8.47
CA GLU A 171 9.58 -17.61 9.27
C GLU A 171 9.60 -16.39 10.19
N ASP A 172 8.50 -15.62 10.25
CA ASP A 172 8.39 -14.43 11.07
C ASP A 172 6.96 -14.18 11.55
N LYS A 173 6.81 -13.73 12.79
CA LYS A 173 5.52 -13.51 13.45
C LYS A 173 5.32 -12.02 13.76
N PRO A 174 4.09 -11.50 13.69
CA PRO A 174 2.84 -12.18 13.30
C PRO A 174 2.72 -12.40 11.79
N TYR A 175 3.44 -11.63 10.96
CA TYR A 175 3.52 -11.75 9.51
C TYR A 175 4.84 -11.16 9.00
N LEU A 176 5.25 -11.56 7.80
CA LEU A 176 6.41 -11.04 7.09
C LEU A 176 6.13 -9.64 6.53
N ASP A 177 7.08 -8.72 6.67
CA ASP A 177 7.00 -7.41 6.01
C ASP A 177 6.96 -7.58 4.48
N TYR A 178 5.83 -7.26 3.87
CA TYR A 178 5.65 -7.29 2.42
C TYR A 178 5.83 -5.91 1.77
N GLN A 179 5.87 -4.83 2.56
CA GLN A 179 5.96 -3.46 2.08
C GLN A 179 7.38 -3.06 1.69
N MET A 180 8.33 -3.39 2.55
CA MET A 180 9.74 -3.02 2.36
C MET A 180 10.60 -4.22 1.98
N ARG A 181 9.99 -5.34 1.53
CA ARG A 181 10.74 -6.51 1.05
C ARG A 181 11.69 -6.12 -0.10
N ALA A 182 12.87 -6.67 -0.09
CA ALA A 182 13.83 -6.48 -1.17
C ALA A 182 14.71 -7.71 -1.34
N ILE A 183 14.84 -8.15 -2.59
CA ILE A 183 15.69 -9.25 -3.00
C ILE A 183 16.46 -8.81 -4.25
N HIS A 184 17.79 -8.90 -4.20
CA HIS A 184 18.64 -8.55 -5.33
C HIS A 184 19.58 -9.70 -5.64
N PHE A 185 19.60 -10.13 -6.89
CA PHE A 185 20.51 -11.16 -7.39
C PHE A 185 21.77 -10.49 -7.92
N LEU A 186 22.93 -10.85 -7.35
CA LEU A 186 24.23 -10.30 -7.70
C LEU A 186 25.06 -11.36 -8.43
N ASN A 187 25.98 -10.90 -9.29
CA ASN A 187 26.90 -11.79 -10.01
C ASN A 187 26.18 -12.95 -10.70
N ASP A 188 25.08 -12.62 -11.42
CA ASP A 188 24.24 -13.59 -12.13
C ASP A 188 23.63 -14.69 -11.23
N GLY A 189 23.15 -14.30 -10.05
CA GLY A 189 22.53 -15.22 -9.08
C GLY A 189 23.52 -16.04 -8.24
N ASN A 190 24.83 -15.72 -8.32
CA ASN A 190 25.82 -16.35 -7.45
C ASN A 190 25.80 -15.80 -6.01
N GLU A 191 25.15 -14.66 -5.83
CA GLU A 191 24.88 -14.09 -4.51
C GLU A 191 23.47 -13.52 -4.48
N ILE A 192 22.83 -13.56 -3.30
CA ILE A 192 21.49 -13.05 -3.05
C ILE A 192 21.57 -12.06 -1.89
N LEU A 193 21.20 -10.81 -2.13
CA LEU A 193 21.06 -9.81 -1.09
C LEU A 193 19.59 -9.72 -0.71
N PHE A 194 19.26 -10.13 0.50
CA PHE A 194 17.90 -10.28 1.01
C PHE A 194 17.67 -9.37 2.20
N ARG A 195 16.53 -8.64 2.21
CA ARG A 195 16.10 -7.83 3.35
C ARG A 195 15.14 -8.64 4.23
N SER A 196 15.41 -8.66 5.53
CA SER A 196 14.65 -9.41 6.53
C SER A 196 14.46 -8.59 7.81
N GLU A 197 13.32 -8.79 8.48
CA GLU A 197 13.01 -8.21 9.81
C GLU A 197 13.23 -9.17 10.98
N ARG A 198 13.94 -10.27 10.78
CA ARG A 198 14.18 -11.34 11.78
C ARG A 198 14.73 -10.86 13.13
N THR A 199 15.31 -9.66 13.18
CA THR A 199 15.81 -9.03 14.41
C THR A 199 14.84 -8.01 15.02
N GLY A 200 13.64 -7.87 14.46
CA GLY A 200 12.68 -6.81 14.80
C GLY A 200 12.89 -5.51 14.02
N TRP A 201 13.94 -5.44 13.19
CA TRP A 201 14.30 -4.31 12.35
C TRP A 201 14.68 -4.81 10.96
N GLY A 202 14.28 -4.09 9.93
CA GLY A 202 14.58 -4.46 8.55
C GLY A 202 16.05 -4.22 8.21
N HIS A 203 16.77 -5.30 7.87
CA HIS A 203 18.20 -5.27 7.54
C HIS A 203 18.53 -6.13 6.33
N TYR A 204 19.69 -5.86 5.70
CA TYR A 204 20.19 -6.61 4.55
C TYR A 204 21.14 -7.71 4.97
N TYR A 205 20.95 -8.90 4.36
CA TYR A 205 21.73 -10.11 4.54
C TYR A 205 22.21 -10.62 3.20
N LEU A 206 23.50 -10.93 3.09
CA LEU A 206 24.12 -11.47 1.87
C LEU A 206 24.26 -12.98 1.98
N TYR A 207 23.71 -13.69 0.99
CA TYR A 207 23.79 -15.14 0.86
C TYR A 207 24.60 -15.53 -0.37
N ASP A 208 25.15 -16.75 -0.38
CA ASP A 208 25.72 -17.37 -1.58
C ASP A 208 24.63 -18.01 -2.45
N LYS A 209 25.04 -18.55 -3.61
CA LYS A 209 24.16 -19.23 -4.58
C LYS A 209 23.46 -20.48 -4.03
N ASP A 210 23.98 -21.07 -2.96
CA ASP A 210 23.45 -22.28 -2.34
C ASP A 210 22.53 -21.99 -1.14
N GLY A 211 22.37 -20.70 -0.78
CA GLY A 211 21.53 -20.22 0.31
C GLY A 211 22.25 -20.13 1.66
N ASN A 212 23.59 -20.23 1.69
CA ASN A 212 24.34 -20.04 2.92
C ASN A 212 24.56 -18.55 3.21
N LEU A 213 24.29 -18.13 4.45
CA LEU A 213 24.50 -16.75 4.89
C LEU A 213 26.01 -16.44 4.89
N LYS A 214 26.40 -15.42 4.11
CA LYS A 214 27.79 -14.93 4.05
C LYS A 214 28.02 -13.80 5.05
N ASN A 215 27.10 -12.83 5.09
CA ASN A 215 27.28 -11.63 5.92
C ASN A 215 25.93 -10.97 6.26
N GLN A 216 25.83 -10.41 7.47
CA GLN A 216 24.81 -9.42 7.82
C GLN A 216 25.36 -8.02 7.48
N VAL A 217 24.83 -7.40 6.43
CA VAL A 217 25.35 -6.14 5.86
C VAL A 217 25.04 -4.94 6.74
N THR A 218 23.82 -4.91 7.30
CA THR A 218 23.38 -3.83 8.20
C THR A 218 22.78 -4.41 9.49
N SER A 219 22.89 -3.66 10.59
CA SER A 219 22.35 -4.08 11.89
C SER A 219 22.02 -2.89 12.79
N GLY A 220 21.23 -3.13 13.87
CA GLY A 220 20.92 -2.12 14.88
C GLY A 220 19.44 -1.80 15.03
N PRO A 221 19.07 -0.90 15.99
CA PRO A 221 17.68 -0.53 16.24
C PRO A 221 17.20 0.59 15.28
N TRP A 222 17.24 0.33 13.99
CA TRP A 222 16.85 1.22 12.90
C TRP A 222 16.51 0.40 11.65
N VAL A 223 15.89 1.01 10.64
CA VAL A 223 15.43 0.30 9.43
C VAL A 223 16.31 0.64 8.23
N ALA A 224 16.90 -0.40 7.61
CA ALA A 224 17.47 -0.31 6.28
C ALA A 224 16.35 -0.40 5.24
N GLY A 225 16.11 0.73 4.58
CA GLY A 225 15.07 0.91 3.57
C GLY A 225 15.54 0.61 2.15
N PRO A 226 14.88 1.19 1.12
CA PRO A 226 15.14 0.88 -0.28
C PRO A 226 16.58 1.13 -0.71
N ILE A 227 17.14 0.20 -1.50
CA ILE A 227 18.44 0.38 -2.16
C ILE A 227 18.29 1.35 -3.32
N GLN A 228 19.14 2.37 -3.35
CA GLN A 228 19.22 3.36 -4.42
C GLN A 228 20.20 2.93 -5.51
N LYS A 229 21.25 2.19 -5.13
CA LYS A 229 22.23 1.65 -6.06
C LYS A 229 23.02 0.50 -5.45
N ILE A 230 23.35 -0.48 -6.28
CA ILE A 230 24.34 -1.53 -5.99
C ILE A 230 25.55 -1.30 -6.88
N ASP A 231 26.72 -1.07 -6.27
CA ASP A 231 28.00 -0.99 -6.94
C ASP A 231 28.72 -2.33 -6.78
N THR A 232 28.48 -3.24 -7.71
CA THR A 232 29.01 -4.60 -7.68
C THR A 232 30.54 -4.62 -7.78
N ALA A 233 31.14 -3.66 -8.52
CA ALA A 233 32.59 -3.57 -8.69
C ALA A 233 33.30 -3.18 -7.39
N LYS A 234 32.68 -2.30 -6.58
CA LYS A 234 33.20 -1.88 -5.27
C LYS A 234 32.63 -2.69 -4.12
N ARG A 235 31.71 -3.61 -4.40
CA ARG A 235 31.02 -4.41 -3.39
C ARG A 235 30.33 -3.54 -2.33
N GLN A 236 29.55 -2.53 -2.78
CA GLN A 236 28.87 -1.55 -1.92
C GLN A 236 27.40 -1.38 -2.33
N ILE A 237 26.56 -1.12 -1.35
CA ILE A 237 25.18 -0.66 -1.57
C ILE A 237 25.03 0.77 -1.06
N TYR A 238 24.22 1.55 -1.79
CA TYR A 238 23.70 2.84 -1.37
C TYR A 238 22.21 2.66 -1.09
N PHE A 239 21.77 3.01 0.09
CA PHE A 239 20.41 2.72 0.53
C PHE A 239 19.88 3.80 1.47
N VAL A 240 18.55 3.87 1.60
CA VAL A 240 17.88 4.73 2.57
C VAL A 240 17.95 4.10 3.95
N GLY A 241 18.34 4.85 4.96
CA GLY A 241 18.18 4.49 6.37
C GLY A 241 17.09 5.33 7.02
N LEU A 242 16.35 4.73 7.94
CA LEU A 242 15.20 5.31 8.61
C LEU A 242 15.35 5.15 10.13
N GLY A 243 15.23 6.25 10.86
CA GLY A 243 15.28 6.27 12.32
C GLY A 243 16.64 5.94 12.96
N LYS A 244 17.75 5.96 12.19
CA LYS A 244 19.11 5.74 12.73
C LYS A 244 19.65 6.96 13.45
N GLU A 245 19.42 8.15 12.92
CA GLU A 245 19.91 9.41 13.47
C GLU A 245 18.85 9.98 14.45
N LYS A 246 19.25 10.21 15.72
CA LYS A 246 18.33 10.62 16.79
C LYS A 246 17.68 11.99 16.60
N ASN A 247 18.34 12.88 15.85
CA ASN A 247 17.89 14.26 15.62
C ASN A 247 17.16 14.44 14.29
N ILE A 248 16.95 13.36 13.54
CA ILE A 248 16.24 13.36 12.26
C ILE A 248 14.92 12.64 12.45
N ASP A 249 13.87 13.19 11.84
CA ASP A 249 12.55 12.54 11.82
C ASP A 249 12.68 11.11 11.26
N PRO A 250 12.19 10.07 11.95
CA PRO A 250 12.36 8.68 11.54
C PRO A 250 11.73 8.33 10.18
N TYR A 251 10.86 9.17 9.65
CA TYR A 251 10.27 9.00 8.33
C TYR A 251 11.07 9.65 7.21
N TYR A 252 12.11 10.43 7.53
CA TYR A 252 12.93 11.05 6.50
C TYR A 252 13.92 10.06 5.90
N TYR A 253 14.02 10.11 4.59
CA TYR A 253 14.94 9.30 3.81
C TYR A 253 16.33 9.87 3.91
N VAL A 254 17.22 9.15 4.58
CA VAL A 254 18.63 9.52 4.75
C VAL A 254 19.50 8.52 3.99
N LEU A 255 20.42 8.99 3.16
CA LEU A 255 21.27 8.12 2.36
C LEU A 255 22.45 7.59 3.16
N TYR A 256 22.64 6.27 3.08
CA TYR A 256 23.79 5.57 3.60
C TYR A 256 24.49 4.75 2.53
N ARG A 257 25.74 4.40 2.79
CA ARG A 257 26.50 3.41 2.04
C ARG A 257 26.96 2.32 2.98
N ALA A 258 26.87 1.05 2.56
CA ALA A 258 27.40 -0.10 3.29
C ALA A 258 28.28 -0.96 2.39
N ASP A 259 29.25 -1.65 3.00
CA ASP A 259 30.12 -2.63 2.36
C ASP A 259 29.44 -4.03 2.45
N LEU A 260 29.31 -4.72 1.33
CA LEU A 260 28.64 -6.03 1.27
C LEU A 260 29.39 -7.13 2.04
N ASP A 261 30.71 -7.00 2.16
CA ASP A 261 31.56 -8.04 2.73
C ASP A 261 31.94 -7.77 4.20
N LYS A 262 31.52 -6.61 4.74
CA LYS A 262 31.80 -6.22 6.12
C LYS A 262 30.52 -6.02 6.90
N LYS A 263 30.42 -6.70 8.03
CA LYS A 263 29.28 -6.54 8.93
C LYS A 263 29.19 -5.09 9.43
N ASP A 264 28.03 -4.47 9.23
CA ASP A 264 27.66 -3.16 9.75
C ASP A 264 28.64 -2.01 9.43
N ALA A 265 29.37 -2.12 8.32
CA ALA A 265 30.26 -1.07 7.83
C ALA A 265 29.43 -0.01 7.06
N VAL A 266 28.66 0.79 7.83
CA VAL A 266 27.69 1.78 7.33
C VAL A 266 28.24 3.20 7.46
N THR A 267 28.14 4.00 6.38
CA THR A 267 28.57 5.40 6.32
C THR A 267 27.38 6.29 6.00
N LEU A 268 27.12 7.32 6.82
CA LEU A 268 26.13 8.38 6.56
C LEU A 268 26.63 9.29 5.43
N LEU A 269 25.77 9.60 4.45
CA LEU A 269 26.11 10.44 3.30
C LEU A 269 25.31 11.76 3.23
N THR A 270 24.12 11.80 3.84
CA THR A 270 23.24 12.99 3.85
C THR A 270 22.77 13.27 5.28
N PRO A 271 23.48 14.15 6.03
CA PRO A 271 23.27 14.32 7.47
C PRO A 271 22.21 15.37 7.85
N GLU A 272 21.60 16.06 6.88
CA GLU A 272 20.64 17.13 7.15
C GLU A 272 19.30 16.57 7.66
N ASP A 273 18.65 17.30 8.58
CA ASP A 273 17.29 16.97 9.07
C ASP A 273 16.25 17.28 7.97
N ALA A 274 16.21 16.42 6.97
CA ALA A 274 15.31 16.51 5.83
C ALA A 274 15.14 15.13 5.15
N SER A 275 14.14 15.00 4.30
CA SER A 275 13.99 13.84 3.43
C SER A 275 14.77 14.05 2.14
N HIS A 276 15.66 13.14 1.81
CA HIS A 276 16.58 13.20 0.66
C HIS A 276 16.06 12.39 -0.52
N ASP A 277 16.19 12.94 -1.72
CA ASP A 277 15.99 12.26 -3.00
C ASP A 277 17.28 12.31 -3.80
N VAL A 278 17.85 11.16 -4.13
CA VAL A 278 19.21 11.09 -4.63
C VAL A 278 19.28 10.43 -6.01
N ALA A 279 20.07 11.04 -6.90
CA ALA A 279 20.44 10.47 -8.18
C ALA A 279 21.94 10.19 -8.23
N ILE A 280 22.31 8.90 -8.11
CA ILE A 280 23.72 8.49 -8.01
C ILE A 280 24.29 8.27 -9.41
N SER A 281 25.44 8.89 -9.71
CA SER A 281 26.13 8.75 -11.00
C SER A 281 26.49 7.27 -11.31
N PRO A 282 26.61 6.87 -12.59
CA PRO A 282 27.01 5.51 -12.96
C PRO A 282 28.33 5.08 -12.31
N SER A 283 29.29 5.98 -12.18
CA SER A 283 30.59 5.71 -11.57
C SER A 283 30.58 5.66 -10.03
N SER A 284 29.46 6.00 -9.39
CA SER A 284 29.35 6.18 -7.92
C SER A 284 30.37 7.16 -7.33
N ARG A 285 30.88 8.12 -8.12
CA ARG A 285 31.80 9.17 -7.64
C ARG A 285 31.08 10.39 -7.12
N TYR A 286 29.91 10.65 -7.67
CA TYR A 286 29.09 11.82 -7.36
C TYR A 286 27.62 11.42 -7.27
N PHE A 287 26.83 12.22 -6.58
CA PHE A 287 25.38 12.14 -6.63
C PHE A 287 24.75 13.52 -6.47
N VAL A 288 23.63 13.73 -7.14
CA VAL A 288 22.74 14.86 -6.90
C VAL A 288 21.86 14.50 -5.72
N ASP A 289 21.73 15.42 -4.79
CA ASP A 289 20.87 15.29 -3.62
C ASP A 289 19.88 16.45 -3.61
N SER A 290 18.59 16.13 -3.68
CA SER A 290 17.49 17.08 -3.53
C SER A 290 16.80 16.78 -2.20
N TYR A 291 16.97 17.66 -1.21
CA TYR A 291 16.37 17.44 0.10
C TYR A 291 15.40 18.55 0.49
N SER A 292 14.35 18.17 1.17
CA SER A 292 13.29 19.08 1.63
C SER A 292 12.56 18.53 2.85
N ARG A 293 11.75 19.37 3.45
CA ARG A 293 10.70 19.04 4.44
C ARG A 293 9.43 19.79 4.08
N VAL A 294 8.35 19.51 4.73
CA VAL A 294 7.12 20.27 4.53
C VAL A 294 7.29 21.77 4.82
N ASP A 295 8.19 22.12 5.74
CA ASP A 295 8.55 23.47 6.19
C ASP A 295 9.94 23.95 5.69
N LEU A 296 10.56 23.20 4.79
CA LEU A 296 11.85 23.52 4.17
C LEU A 296 11.76 23.33 2.65
N GLU A 297 11.93 24.43 1.92
CA GLU A 297 12.00 24.43 0.46
C GLU A 297 13.08 23.48 -0.08
N PRO A 298 12.91 22.90 -1.29
CA PRO A 298 13.91 22.01 -1.87
C PRO A 298 15.27 22.68 -2.03
N VAL A 299 16.30 22.03 -1.52
CA VAL A 299 17.71 22.39 -1.69
C VAL A 299 18.37 21.33 -2.56
N ASN A 300 18.96 21.73 -3.68
CA ASN A 300 19.59 20.83 -4.63
C ASN A 300 21.11 21.02 -4.60
N VAL A 301 21.85 19.96 -4.32
CA VAL A 301 23.31 19.99 -4.23
C VAL A 301 23.96 18.84 -4.98
N LEU A 302 25.19 19.04 -5.43
CA LEU A 302 26.06 17.97 -5.90
C LEU A 302 26.97 17.54 -4.75
N ARG A 303 27.02 16.23 -4.48
CA ARG A 303 27.90 15.64 -3.45
C ARG A 303 28.91 14.68 -4.06
N ASP A 304 30.05 14.55 -3.41
CA ASP A 304 31.00 13.48 -3.70
C ASP A 304 30.55 12.15 -3.06
N ARG A 305 31.28 11.06 -3.34
CA ARG A 305 31.00 9.74 -2.80
C ARG A 305 31.08 9.61 -1.27
N GLN A 306 31.67 10.58 -0.58
CA GLN A 306 31.76 10.68 0.88
C GLN A 306 30.59 11.47 1.49
N GLY A 307 29.72 12.03 0.65
CA GLY A 307 28.60 12.88 1.06
C GLY A 307 28.94 14.36 1.22
N LYS A 308 30.19 14.75 0.94
CA LYS A 308 30.60 16.16 1.03
C LYS A 308 29.97 16.97 -0.11
N VAL A 309 29.30 18.07 0.24
CA VAL A 309 28.76 19.03 -0.74
C VAL A 309 29.93 19.67 -1.54
N ILE A 310 29.86 19.54 -2.87
CA ILE A 310 30.81 20.14 -3.81
C ILE A 310 30.28 21.47 -4.29
N MET A 311 28.99 21.56 -4.61
CA MET A 311 28.35 22.79 -5.08
C MET A 311 26.84 22.75 -4.86
N GLU A 312 26.23 23.90 -4.70
CA GLU A 312 24.79 24.10 -4.74
C GLU A 312 24.35 24.22 -6.22
N LEU A 313 23.26 23.51 -6.57
CA LEU A 313 22.73 23.48 -7.93
C LEU A 313 21.57 24.46 -8.13
N GLY A 314 20.89 24.84 -7.06
CA GLY A 314 19.82 25.82 -7.07
C GLY A 314 18.71 25.56 -6.06
N LYS A 315 17.87 26.58 -5.91
CA LYS A 315 16.65 26.58 -5.08
C LYS A 315 15.46 27.11 -5.88
N PRO A 316 14.23 26.72 -5.59
CA PRO A 316 13.05 27.32 -6.19
C PRO A 316 12.90 28.77 -5.75
N ASP A 317 12.32 29.61 -6.61
CA ASP A 317 11.88 30.97 -6.25
C ASP A 317 10.38 30.93 -5.91
N LEU A 318 10.07 30.95 -4.63
CA LEU A 318 8.70 30.84 -4.11
C LEU A 318 8.10 32.20 -3.67
N ARG A 319 8.76 33.33 -3.97
CA ARG A 319 8.29 34.66 -3.54
C ARG A 319 6.84 34.93 -3.95
N ARG A 320 6.45 34.61 -5.18
CA ARG A 320 5.06 34.78 -5.66
C ARG A 320 4.05 33.92 -4.91
N VAL A 321 4.45 32.73 -4.50
CA VAL A 321 3.60 31.81 -3.75
C VAL A 321 3.31 32.37 -2.36
N TYR A 322 4.33 32.87 -1.69
CA TYR A 322 4.16 33.53 -0.38
C TYR A 322 3.38 34.84 -0.48
N GLU A 323 3.57 35.64 -1.54
CA GLU A 323 2.80 36.85 -1.81
C GLU A 323 1.30 36.57 -2.02
N MET A 324 0.93 35.37 -2.52
CA MET A 324 -0.46 34.91 -2.64
C MET A 324 -1.06 34.43 -1.32
N GLY A 325 -0.30 34.47 -0.23
CA GLY A 325 -0.76 34.09 1.11
C GLY A 325 -0.56 32.61 1.44
N TRP A 326 0.06 31.82 0.57
CA TRP A 326 0.39 30.44 0.89
C TRP A 326 1.35 30.36 2.09
N ARG A 327 1.11 29.39 2.97
CA ARG A 327 1.96 29.09 4.13
C ARG A 327 2.33 27.63 4.14
N ALA A 328 3.59 27.34 4.44
CA ALA A 328 4.02 25.96 4.66
C ALA A 328 3.28 25.36 5.87
N PRO A 329 2.89 24.08 5.81
CA PRO A 329 2.38 23.39 6.98
C PRO A 329 3.47 23.24 8.05
N GLU A 330 3.04 23.11 9.32
CA GLU A 330 3.94 23.02 10.46
C GLU A 330 4.08 21.57 10.93
N ARG A 331 5.31 21.15 11.23
CA ARG A 331 5.57 19.86 11.85
C ARG A 331 5.25 19.91 13.34
N PHE A 332 4.70 18.83 13.86
CA PHE A 332 4.57 18.65 15.30
C PHE A 332 4.94 17.23 15.73
N LYS A 333 5.21 17.09 17.00
CA LYS A 333 5.44 15.82 17.67
C LYS A 333 4.67 15.79 18.98
N VAL A 334 3.97 14.68 19.20
CA VAL A 334 3.18 14.39 20.42
C VAL A 334 3.45 12.95 20.86
N LYS A 335 2.90 12.56 22.00
CA LYS A 335 2.96 11.17 22.47
C LYS A 335 1.72 10.38 22.04
N ALA A 336 1.91 9.12 21.70
CA ALA A 336 0.83 8.15 21.58
C ALA A 336 0.10 7.96 22.92
N ALA A 337 -1.02 7.27 22.90
CA ALA A 337 -1.82 7.00 24.11
C ALA A 337 -1.09 6.17 25.18
N ASP A 338 0.06 5.55 24.86
CA ASP A 338 0.94 4.90 25.85
C ASP A 338 1.80 5.89 26.66
N GLY A 339 1.79 7.18 26.30
CA GLY A 339 2.59 8.23 26.91
C GLY A 339 4.09 8.18 26.60
N VAL A 340 4.55 7.22 25.80
CA VAL A 340 5.99 6.94 25.56
C VAL A 340 6.34 7.10 24.07
N THR A 341 5.58 6.47 23.17
CA THR A 341 5.87 6.44 21.74
C THR A 341 5.65 7.83 21.12
N ASP A 342 6.66 8.34 20.39
CA ASP A 342 6.54 9.58 19.66
C ASP A 342 5.66 9.38 18.41
N ILE A 343 4.66 10.24 18.24
CA ILE A 343 3.84 10.38 17.04
C ILE A 343 4.22 11.69 16.36
N TYR A 344 4.46 11.61 15.05
CA TYR A 344 4.83 12.75 14.21
C TYR A 344 3.62 13.14 13.36
N GLY A 345 3.46 14.42 13.14
CA GLY A 345 2.34 14.94 12.36
C GLY A 345 2.61 16.30 11.75
N ILE A 346 1.65 16.73 10.96
CA ILE A 346 1.67 17.97 10.19
C ILE A 346 0.37 18.71 10.43
N MET A 347 0.47 20.04 10.57
CA MET A 347 -0.63 20.93 10.83
C MET A 347 -0.73 21.99 9.73
N TRP A 348 -1.89 22.10 9.10
CA TRP A 348 -2.27 23.17 8.18
C TRP A 348 -3.12 24.20 8.90
N LYS A 349 -2.88 25.46 8.58
CA LYS A 349 -3.59 26.62 9.13
C LYS A 349 -4.22 27.43 8.00
N PRO A 350 -5.32 28.15 8.24
CA PRO A 350 -5.86 29.11 7.27
C PRO A 350 -4.83 30.15 6.82
N ALA A 351 -4.95 30.66 5.60
CA ALA A 351 -4.05 31.71 5.10
C ALA A 351 -4.12 33.00 5.95
N ASP A 352 -5.31 33.33 6.46
CA ASP A 352 -5.59 34.44 7.36
C ASP A 352 -5.51 34.07 8.85
N PHE A 353 -4.72 33.03 9.18
CA PHE A 353 -4.57 32.53 10.54
C PHE A 353 -4.22 33.65 11.53
N ASP A 354 -5.01 33.73 12.62
CA ASP A 354 -4.85 34.66 13.73
C ASP A 354 -4.75 33.86 15.04
N SER A 355 -3.60 33.89 15.69
CA SER A 355 -3.32 33.13 16.92
C SER A 355 -4.17 33.56 18.12
N THR A 356 -4.90 34.69 18.03
CA THR A 356 -5.82 35.18 19.07
C THR A 356 -7.23 34.58 18.94
N LYS A 357 -7.55 33.96 17.80
CA LYS A 357 -8.79 33.23 17.54
C LYS A 357 -8.68 31.76 17.97
N CYS A 358 -9.84 31.13 18.11
CA CYS A 358 -9.91 29.70 18.48
C CYS A 358 -10.63 28.94 17.36
N TYR A 359 -9.93 28.02 16.71
CA TYR A 359 -10.39 27.28 15.53
C TYR A 359 -10.78 25.84 15.90
N PRO A 360 -11.85 25.29 15.30
CA PRO A 360 -12.07 23.85 15.34
C PRO A 360 -10.90 23.10 14.71
N ILE A 361 -10.70 21.85 15.12
CA ILE A 361 -9.64 20.98 14.58
C ILE A 361 -10.25 19.79 13.83
N ILE A 362 -9.68 19.45 12.68
CA ILE A 362 -10.04 18.27 11.90
C ILE A 362 -8.80 17.38 11.76
N SER A 363 -8.91 16.12 12.18
CA SER A 363 -7.93 15.08 11.91
C SER A 363 -8.26 14.40 10.59
N THR A 364 -7.33 14.44 9.64
CA THR A 364 -7.43 13.69 8.40
C THR A 364 -6.61 12.41 8.56
N VAL A 365 -7.26 11.26 8.36
CA VAL A 365 -6.70 9.99 8.77
C VAL A 365 -6.67 8.97 7.64
N TYR A 366 -5.57 8.22 7.58
CA TYR A 366 -5.47 6.99 6.82
C TYR A 366 -4.58 6.00 7.60
N PRO A 367 -5.11 5.32 8.60
CA PRO A 367 -4.35 4.32 9.33
C PRO A 367 -4.24 3.05 8.49
N GLY A 368 -3.10 2.42 8.57
CA GLY A 368 -2.89 1.14 7.91
C GLY A 368 -1.48 0.65 8.21
N PRO A 369 -1.28 -0.66 8.40
CA PRO A 369 0.02 -1.22 8.78
C PRO A 369 1.06 -1.13 7.64
N PHE A 370 0.68 -0.55 6.51
CA PHE A 370 1.49 -0.40 5.30
C PHE A 370 1.69 1.07 4.89
N TYR A 371 1.06 2.02 5.58
CA TYR A 371 1.11 3.43 5.19
C TYR A 371 1.20 4.34 6.41
N GLU A 372 1.90 5.46 6.26
CA GLU A 372 1.93 6.53 7.24
C GLU A 372 1.44 7.82 6.57
N TYR A 373 0.33 8.36 7.06
CA TYR A 373 -0.29 9.55 6.48
C TYR A 373 0.39 10.84 6.96
N VAL A 374 1.73 10.88 6.82
CA VAL A 374 2.55 12.03 7.19
C VAL A 374 3.39 12.45 6.00
N GLN A 375 3.17 13.65 5.52
CA GLN A 375 3.95 14.23 4.43
C GLN A 375 5.38 14.53 4.91
N THR A 376 6.38 14.07 4.16
CA THR A 376 7.80 14.16 4.54
C THR A 376 8.60 15.15 3.70
N ARG A 377 8.02 15.68 2.63
CA ARG A 377 8.69 16.57 1.66
C ARG A 377 7.88 17.82 1.41
N PHE A 378 8.56 18.85 0.93
CA PHE A 378 7.93 20.07 0.46
C PHE A 378 7.06 19.81 -0.77
N THR A 379 5.88 20.36 -0.78
CA THR A 379 5.01 20.41 -1.95
C THR A 379 4.19 21.69 -1.94
N LEU A 380 3.87 22.17 -3.13
CA LEU A 380 2.94 23.28 -3.37
C LEU A 380 1.56 22.76 -3.83
N ASP A 381 1.36 21.45 -3.81
CA ASP A 381 0.10 20.88 -4.21
C ASP A 381 -1.05 21.45 -3.37
N ASP A 382 -2.10 21.87 -4.05
CA ASP A 382 -3.36 22.27 -3.43
C ASP A 382 -4.12 21.02 -3.00
N ASP A 383 -3.61 20.37 -1.95
CA ASP A 383 -4.20 19.16 -1.41
C ASP A 383 -5.49 19.46 -0.61
N LEU A 384 -6.21 18.38 -0.33
CA LEU A 384 -7.45 18.45 0.45
C LEU A 384 -7.27 19.11 1.82
N ASN A 385 -6.13 18.88 2.49
CA ASN A 385 -5.87 19.45 3.83
C ASN A 385 -5.67 20.96 3.76
N THR A 386 -4.96 21.43 2.74
CA THR A 386 -4.78 22.86 2.47
C THR A 386 -6.14 23.52 2.21
N ARG A 387 -6.97 22.95 1.31
CA ARG A 387 -8.30 23.51 0.98
C ARG A 387 -9.22 23.49 2.18
N LEU A 388 -9.25 22.41 2.96
CA LEU A 388 -10.06 22.29 4.16
C LEU A 388 -9.64 23.31 5.24
N ALA A 389 -8.34 23.59 5.37
CA ALA A 389 -7.86 24.64 6.28
C ALA A 389 -8.38 26.04 5.87
N GLN A 390 -8.52 26.33 4.55
CA GLN A 390 -9.03 27.60 4.07
C GLN A 390 -10.51 27.84 4.41
N VAL A 391 -11.27 26.79 4.73
CA VAL A 391 -12.66 26.93 5.23
C VAL A 391 -12.70 27.51 6.65
N GLY A 392 -11.60 27.48 7.38
CA GLY A 392 -11.49 28.04 8.74
C GLY A 392 -11.18 27.02 9.82
N PHE A 393 -10.51 25.92 9.47
CA PHE A 393 -10.13 24.86 10.40
C PHE A 393 -8.61 24.78 10.61
N ILE A 394 -8.19 24.32 11.79
CA ILE A 394 -6.89 23.70 11.94
C ILE A 394 -7.04 22.27 11.43
N VAL A 395 -6.23 21.87 10.46
CA VAL A 395 -6.23 20.50 9.92
C VAL A 395 -4.95 19.81 10.32
N VAL A 396 -5.03 18.58 10.79
CA VAL A 396 -3.87 17.77 11.15
C VAL A 396 -3.91 16.42 10.47
N ALA A 397 -2.73 15.95 10.08
CA ALA A 397 -2.51 14.57 9.67
C ALA A 397 -1.34 14.02 10.48
N MET A 398 -1.47 12.81 11.00
CA MET A 398 -0.45 12.22 11.85
C MET A 398 -0.37 10.71 11.70
N GLY A 399 0.79 10.15 12.11
CA GLY A 399 0.96 8.72 12.24
C GLY A 399 0.22 8.15 13.44
N HIS A 400 0.11 6.82 13.44
CA HIS A 400 -0.44 6.05 14.56
C HIS A 400 0.43 4.82 14.78
N ARG A 401 0.55 4.32 16.01
CA ARG A 401 1.17 3.01 16.21
C ARG A 401 0.42 1.98 15.35
N GLY A 402 1.14 1.09 14.69
CA GLY A 402 0.55 0.18 13.70
C GLY A 402 0.60 0.71 12.26
N GLY A 403 1.27 1.84 12.01
CA GLY A 403 1.51 2.38 10.67
C GLY A 403 2.57 1.60 9.89
N THR A 404 3.32 2.29 9.03
CA THR A 404 4.32 1.70 8.12
C THR A 404 5.46 0.96 8.83
N PRO A 405 6.09 -0.05 8.18
CA PRO A 405 7.28 -0.73 8.69
C PRO A 405 8.55 0.13 8.80
N MET A 406 8.49 1.40 8.40
CA MET A 406 9.63 2.35 8.50
C MET A 406 10.14 2.56 9.93
N ARG A 407 9.35 2.20 10.94
CA ARG A 407 9.71 2.30 12.36
C ARG A 407 9.95 0.96 13.04
N GLY A 408 10.15 -0.09 12.24
CA GLY A 408 10.42 -1.45 12.68
C GLY A 408 9.18 -2.25 13.05
N LYS A 409 9.40 -3.53 13.28
CA LYS A 409 8.35 -4.55 13.39
C LYS A 409 7.36 -4.30 14.53
N ALA A 410 7.84 -4.02 15.74
CA ALA A 410 6.97 -3.77 16.88
C ALA A 410 5.99 -2.60 16.65
N TYR A 411 6.39 -1.61 15.86
CA TYR A 411 5.55 -0.47 15.51
C TYR A 411 4.47 -0.88 14.50
N HIS A 412 4.83 -1.44 13.34
CA HIS A 412 3.84 -1.71 12.28
C HIS A 412 2.91 -2.89 12.59
N THR A 413 3.32 -3.81 13.46
CA THR A 413 2.47 -4.93 13.87
C THR A 413 1.57 -4.63 15.08
N TYR A 414 1.63 -3.42 15.64
CA TYR A 414 0.87 -3.04 16.85
C TYR A 414 -0.65 -3.24 16.68
N GLY A 415 -1.18 -2.99 15.48
CA GLY A 415 -2.59 -3.18 15.15
C GLY A 415 -2.99 -4.60 14.77
N TYR A 416 -2.09 -5.59 14.78
CA TYR A 416 -2.39 -6.95 14.35
C TYR A 416 -3.58 -7.55 15.12
N GLY A 417 -4.55 -8.09 14.37
CA GLY A 417 -5.79 -8.65 14.92
C GLY A 417 -6.82 -7.60 15.36
N ASN A 418 -6.50 -6.31 15.36
CA ASN A 418 -7.38 -5.25 15.86
C ASN A 418 -7.36 -3.96 15.01
N GLN A 419 -7.48 -4.09 13.70
CA GLN A 419 -7.36 -2.97 12.76
C GLN A 419 -8.44 -1.88 12.92
N ARG A 420 -9.57 -2.17 13.60
CA ARG A 420 -10.62 -1.18 13.88
C ARG A 420 -10.24 -0.20 14.99
N ASP A 421 -9.68 -0.72 16.09
CA ASP A 421 -9.61 0.04 17.33
C ASP A 421 -8.21 0.60 17.65
N TYR A 422 -7.13 0.02 17.04
CA TYR A 422 -5.76 0.35 17.42
C TYR A 422 -5.35 1.82 17.27
N PRO A 423 -5.81 2.58 16.23
CA PRO A 423 -5.35 3.95 16.03
C PRO A 423 -6.16 4.98 16.83
N LEU A 424 -7.36 4.61 17.33
CA LEU A 424 -8.35 5.57 17.84
C LEU A 424 -7.86 6.33 19.06
N ALA A 425 -7.22 5.62 19.99
CA ALA A 425 -6.72 6.23 21.23
C ALA A 425 -5.53 7.16 20.97
N ASP A 426 -4.66 6.80 20.02
CA ASP A 426 -3.49 7.60 19.65
C ASP A 426 -3.93 8.93 19.02
N ASP A 427 -4.91 8.92 18.09
CA ASP A 427 -5.45 10.12 17.46
C ASP A 427 -6.10 11.06 18.50
N LYS A 428 -7.00 10.51 19.33
CA LYS A 428 -7.66 11.28 20.39
C LYS A 428 -6.66 11.94 21.33
N TYR A 429 -5.70 11.16 21.85
CA TYR A 429 -4.70 11.66 22.79
C TYR A 429 -3.77 12.71 22.17
N ALA A 430 -3.43 12.54 20.89
CA ALA A 430 -2.66 13.52 20.13
C ALA A 430 -3.40 14.86 19.99
N ILE A 431 -4.69 14.84 19.65
CA ILE A 431 -5.52 16.06 19.54
C ILE A 431 -5.64 16.75 20.90
N GLU A 432 -5.83 16.01 21.99
CA GLU A 432 -5.88 16.57 23.35
C GLU A 432 -4.58 17.32 23.68
N GLN A 433 -3.40 16.71 23.40
CA GLN A 433 -2.10 17.35 23.62
C GLN A 433 -1.92 18.61 22.76
N LEU A 434 -2.41 18.61 21.51
CA LEU A 434 -2.33 19.77 20.64
C LEU A 434 -3.23 20.90 21.15
N ALA A 435 -4.44 20.61 21.61
CA ALA A 435 -5.35 21.58 22.19
C ALA A 435 -4.80 22.18 23.51
N ASP A 436 -4.16 21.37 24.35
CA ASP A 436 -3.50 21.86 25.56
C ASP A 436 -2.28 22.75 25.25
N ARG A 437 -1.54 22.43 24.19
CA ARG A 437 -0.32 23.16 23.77
C ARG A 437 -0.63 24.48 23.08
N TYR A 438 -1.71 24.51 22.28
CA TYR A 438 -2.03 25.62 21.39
C TYR A 438 -3.39 26.23 21.72
N PRO A 439 -3.45 27.41 22.37
CA PRO A 439 -4.72 28.07 22.75
C PRO A 439 -5.67 28.38 21.58
N PHE A 440 -5.14 28.43 20.36
CA PHE A 440 -5.92 28.64 19.15
C PHE A 440 -6.66 27.38 18.66
N ILE A 441 -6.49 26.22 19.29
CA ILE A 441 -7.19 24.98 18.95
C ILE A 441 -8.38 24.76 19.89
N ASN A 442 -9.56 24.63 19.32
CA ASN A 442 -10.77 24.29 20.08
C ASN A 442 -10.92 22.77 20.24
N GLY A 443 -10.38 22.22 21.31
CA GLY A 443 -10.50 20.78 21.61
C GLY A 443 -11.92 20.27 21.92
N LYS A 444 -12.94 21.16 21.92
CA LYS A 444 -14.36 20.79 22.04
C LYS A 444 -15.10 20.75 20.69
N LYS A 445 -14.42 21.11 19.61
CA LYS A 445 -14.93 21.13 18.25
C LYS A 445 -13.99 20.34 17.36
N VAL A 446 -14.08 19.02 17.46
CA VAL A 446 -13.19 18.07 16.79
C VAL A 446 -13.93 17.36 15.67
N GLY A 447 -13.36 17.40 14.47
CA GLY A 447 -13.79 16.64 13.31
C GLY A 447 -12.79 15.56 12.90
N MET A 448 -13.27 14.59 12.13
CA MET A 448 -12.41 13.57 11.50
C MET A 448 -12.86 13.32 10.05
N TYR A 449 -11.89 13.21 9.15
CA TYR A 449 -12.10 12.80 7.76
C TYR A 449 -11.18 11.66 7.39
N GLY A 450 -11.72 10.69 6.66
CA GLY A 450 -10.90 9.64 6.07
C GLY A 450 -11.58 8.91 4.92
N HIS A 451 -10.74 8.40 4.02
CA HIS A 451 -11.14 7.61 2.87
C HIS A 451 -10.60 6.18 3.01
N SER A 452 -11.32 5.17 2.52
CA SER A 452 -10.90 3.75 2.56
C SER A 452 -10.63 3.29 4.02
N GLY A 453 -9.42 2.84 4.35
CA GLY A 453 -9.02 2.57 5.73
C GLY A 453 -9.22 3.75 6.67
N GLY A 454 -9.08 5.00 6.16
CA GLY A 454 -9.42 6.22 6.88
C GLY A 454 -10.92 6.37 7.14
N GLY A 455 -11.77 6.01 6.16
CA GLY A 455 -13.23 5.96 6.34
C GLY A 455 -13.66 4.91 7.38
N PHE A 456 -12.97 3.79 7.42
CA PHE A 456 -13.16 2.76 8.45
C PHE A 456 -12.85 3.31 9.84
N MET A 457 -11.68 3.96 10.02
CA MET A 457 -11.29 4.60 11.27
C MET A 457 -12.25 5.73 11.66
N THR A 458 -12.63 6.60 10.72
CA THR A 458 -13.49 7.75 10.97
C THR A 458 -14.86 7.33 11.54
N ALA A 459 -15.50 6.34 10.92
CA ALA A 459 -16.76 5.79 11.43
C ALA A 459 -16.59 5.10 12.80
N ALA A 460 -15.48 4.39 13.02
CA ALA A 460 -15.17 3.80 14.32
C ALA A 460 -14.95 4.88 15.40
N ALA A 461 -14.23 5.95 15.07
CA ALA A 461 -13.86 7.03 16.01
C ALA A 461 -15.09 7.77 16.57
N ILE A 462 -15.99 8.24 15.70
CA ILE A 462 -17.20 8.97 16.13
C ILE A 462 -18.15 8.06 16.93
N CYS A 463 -18.14 6.75 16.68
CA CYS A 463 -18.93 5.80 17.46
C CYS A 463 -18.26 5.38 18.78
N THR A 464 -16.92 5.37 18.84
CA THR A 464 -16.18 4.98 20.06
C THR A 464 -16.05 6.15 21.04
N TYR A 465 -15.82 7.35 20.52
CA TYR A 465 -15.68 8.60 21.31
C TYR A 465 -16.73 9.64 20.90
N PRO A 466 -18.05 9.34 21.08
CA PRO A 466 -19.13 10.18 20.56
C PRO A 466 -19.26 11.55 21.23
N ASP A 467 -18.63 11.74 22.38
CA ASP A 467 -18.60 13.04 23.10
C ASP A 467 -17.30 13.82 22.78
N PHE A 468 -16.38 13.25 22.04
CA PHE A 468 -15.13 13.89 21.61
C PHE A 468 -15.20 14.35 20.14
N TYR A 469 -15.56 13.47 19.21
CA TYR A 469 -15.70 13.81 17.79
C TYR A 469 -17.11 14.36 17.53
N SER A 470 -17.20 15.65 17.16
CA SER A 470 -18.47 16.34 16.88
C SER A 470 -18.96 16.11 15.46
N ALA A 471 -18.04 15.93 14.50
CA ALA A 471 -18.33 15.73 13.08
C ALA A 471 -17.40 14.68 12.47
N ALA A 472 -17.91 13.90 11.52
CA ALA A 472 -17.15 12.89 10.82
C ALA A 472 -17.59 12.76 9.36
N VAL A 473 -16.63 12.61 8.45
CA VAL A 473 -16.88 12.31 7.02
C VAL A 473 -16.12 11.02 6.67
N ALA A 474 -16.87 9.92 6.55
CA ALA A 474 -16.34 8.58 6.34
C ALA A 474 -16.60 8.12 4.90
N CYS A 475 -15.54 7.99 4.09
CA CYS A 475 -15.65 7.69 2.67
C CYS A 475 -15.12 6.31 2.33
N ALA A 476 -15.88 5.55 1.54
CA ALA A 476 -15.50 4.26 0.96
C ALA A 476 -14.81 3.32 1.97
N GLY A 477 -15.25 3.31 3.24
CA GLY A 477 -14.61 2.59 4.33
C GLY A 477 -14.89 1.09 4.30
N ASN A 478 -13.87 0.28 4.56
CA ASN A 478 -13.97 -1.19 4.69
C ASN A 478 -14.55 -1.58 6.06
N HIS A 479 -15.78 -1.16 6.32
CA HIS A 479 -16.45 -1.20 7.63
C HIS A 479 -16.68 -2.61 8.19
N ASP A 480 -16.63 -3.64 7.34
CA ASP A 480 -16.78 -5.05 7.72
C ASP A 480 -15.71 -5.89 7.06
N ASN A 481 -14.58 -6.05 7.71
CA ASN A 481 -13.47 -6.81 7.15
C ASN A 481 -13.70 -8.33 7.06
N ASN A 482 -14.84 -8.84 7.52
CA ASN A 482 -15.23 -10.24 7.27
C ASN A 482 -15.72 -10.48 5.82
N ILE A 483 -15.99 -9.41 5.07
CA ILE A 483 -16.34 -9.44 3.65
C ILE A 483 -15.36 -8.67 2.79
N TYR A 484 -14.12 -8.50 3.25
CA TYR A 484 -13.09 -7.73 2.57
C TYR A 484 -12.01 -8.62 1.97
N ASN A 485 -11.15 -8.03 1.16
CA ASN A 485 -10.09 -8.69 0.41
C ASN A 485 -9.23 -9.60 1.28
N LYS A 486 -9.06 -10.85 0.83
CA LYS A 486 -8.27 -11.91 1.49
C LYS A 486 -6.87 -11.43 1.86
N GLY A 487 -6.14 -10.85 0.89
CA GLY A 487 -4.75 -10.47 1.09
C GLY A 487 -4.57 -9.49 2.25
N PHE A 488 -5.41 -8.45 2.33
CA PHE A 488 -5.34 -7.49 3.44
C PHE A 488 -5.76 -8.10 4.77
N VAL A 489 -6.90 -8.79 4.79
CA VAL A 489 -7.49 -9.26 6.06
C VAL A 489 -6.66 -10.39 6.66
N GLU A 490 -6.28 -11.38 5.87
CA GLU A 490 -5.54 -12.54 6.37
C GLU A 490 -4.14 -12.17 6.88
N ILE A 491 -3.51 -11.15 6.28
CA ILE A 491 -2.22 -10.62 6.76
C ILE A 491 -2.40 -9.88 8.09
N HIS A 492 -3.36 -8.94 8.16
CA HIS A 492 -3.39 -7.96 9.28
C HIS A 492 -4.31 -8.34 10.44
N TYR A 493 -5.30 -9.20 10.20
CA TYR A 493 -6.11 -9.78 11.28
C TYR A 493 -5.62 -11.17 11.67
N GLY A 494 -4.86 -11.81 10.78
CA GLY A 494 -4.48 -13.20 10.89
C GLY A 494 -5.56 -14.16 10.38
N VAL A 495 -5.12 -15.31 9.95
CA VAL A 495 -5.97 -16.41 9.52
C VAL A 495 -5.51 -17.69 10.20
N LYS A 496 -6.47 -18.45 10.73
CA LYS A 496 -6.19 -19.74 11.36
C LYS A 496 -6.33 -20.85 10.34
N GLU A 497 -5.23 -21.56 10.10
CA GLU A 497 -5.22 -22.80 9.33
C GLU A 497 -5.73 -23.95 10.21
N ASN A 498 -6.80 -24.62 9.78
CA ASN A 498 -7.38 -25.79 10.45
C ASN A 498 -7.18 -26.99 9.53
N LYS A 499 -6.59 -28.08 10.07
CA LYS A 499 -6.37 -29.35 9.39
C LYS A 499 -7.24 -30.41 10.00
N ARG A 500 -7.98 -31.13 9.14
CA ARG A 500 -8.75 -32.29 9.58
C ARG A 500 -8.62 -33.43 8.58
N VAL A 501 -8.61 -34.66 9.09
CA VAL A 501 -8.71 -35.85 8.24
C VAL A 501 -10.18 -36.13 8.00
N VAL A 502 -10.59 -36.05 6.74
CA VAL A 502 -11.92 -36.48 6.29
C VAL A 502 -11.82 -37.94 5.88
N LYS A 503 -12.51 -38.79 6.63
CA LYS A 503 -12.60 -40.20 6.31
C LYS A 503 -13.50 -40.41 5.09
N ASP A 504 -12.95 -41.01 4.06
CA ASP A 504 -13.68 -41.37 2.85
C ASP A 504 -13.44 -42.85 2.57
N SER A 505 -14.48 -43.68 2.81
CA SER A 505 -14.40 -45.12 2.67
C SER A 505 -14.30 -45.59 1.20
N VAL A 506 -14.50 -44.69 0.24
CA VAL A 506 -14.46 -45.00 -1.20
C VAL A 506 -13.15 -44.56 -1.83
N ASN A 507 -12.70 -43.33 -1.51
CA ASN A 507 -11.51 -42.71 -2.14
C ASN A 507 -10.27 -42.65 -1.22
N GLY A 508 -10.40 -43.19 0.00
CA GLY A 508 -9.36 -43.10 1.02
C GLY A 508 -9.41 -41.81 1.84
N ASP A 509 -8.85 -41.86 3.04
CA ASP A 509 -8.78 -40.69 3.94
C ASP A 509 -8.00 -39.55 3.29
N ARG A 510 -8.52 -38.33 3.37
CA ARG A 510 -7.86 -37.13 2.83
C ARG A 510 -7.73 -36.04 3.90
N GLU A 511 -6.63 -35.33 3.87
CA GLU A 511 -6.48 -34.10 4.67
C GLU A 511 -7.28 -32.96 4.03
N GLU A 512 -8.14 -32.33 4.80
CA GLU A 512 -8.84 -31.10 4.42
C GLU A 512 -8.27 -29.95 5.22
N ILE A 513 -7.80 -28.90 4.52
CA ILE A 513 -7.29 -27.67 5.11
C ILE A 513 -8.30 -26.57 4.85
N THR A 514 -8.73 -25.88 5.92
CA THR A 514 -9.62 -24.73 5.87
C THR A 514 -8.98 -23.54 6.59
N PHE A 515 -9.41 -22.35 6.24
CA PHE A 515 -8.91 -21.10 6.78
C PHE A 515 -10.05 -20.32 7.42
N GLU A 516 -9.84 -19.80 8.62
CA GLU A 516 -10.84 -19.05 9.37
C GLU A 516 -10.24 -17.74 9.87
N THR A 517 -10.98 -16.65 9.69
CA THR A 517 -10.66 -15.34 10.25
C THR A 517 -11.93 -14.68 10.76
N LYS A 518 -11.78 -13.75 11.70
CA LYS A 518 -12.88 -12.94 12.21
C LYS A 518 -12.37 -11.56 12.61
N SER A 519 -13.05 -10.52 12.14
CA SER A 519 -12.75 -9.14 12.47
C SER A 519 -13.91 -8.45 13.17
N LYS A 520 -13.60 -7.46 14.01
CA LYS A 520 -14.57 -6.51 14.57
C LYS A 520 -15.07 -5.57 13.47
N THR A 521 -16.34 -5.22 13.52
CA THR A 521 -17.00 -4.39 12.51
C THR A 521 -17.46 -3.05 13.07
N ASN A 522 -17.66 -2.05 12.20
CA ASN A 522 -18.22 -0.77 12.61
C ASN A 522 -19.72 -0.86 12.93
N GLN A 523 -20.46 -1.82 12.36
CA GLN A 523 -21.86 -2.08 12.68
C GLN A 523 -22.07 -2.31 14.19
N GLU A 524 -21.15 -2.99 14.85
CA GLU A 524 -21.20 -3.25 16.30
C GLU A 524 -21.22 -1.97 17.14
N LEU A 525 -20.67 -0.87 16.63
CA LEU A 525 -20.56 0.41 17.31
C LEU A 525 -21.72 1.38 17.04
N ALA A 526 -22.56 1.11 16.03
CA ALA A 526 -23.59 2.04 15.54
C ALA A 526 -24.50 2.62 16.64
N LYS A 527 -24.84 1.80 17.66
CA LYS A 527 -25.68 2.22 18.80
C LYS A 527 -25.11 3.37 19.61
N ASN A 528 -23.79 3.51 19.62
CA ASN A 528 -23.08 4.51 20.44
C ASN A 528 -22.96 5.87 19.74
N TYR A 529 -23.20 5.91 18.42
CA TYR A 529 -23.01 7.10 17.60
C TYR A 529 -23.82 8.31 18.11
N LYS A 530 -23.17 9.47 18.09
CA LYS A 530 -23.72 10.82 18.31
C LYS A 530 -23.06 11.79 17.33
N GLY A 531 -23.60 13.00 17.18
CA GLY A 531 -22.97 14.07 16.39
C GLY A 531 -23.37 14.09 14.92
N GLY A 532 -22.52 14.61 14.05
CA GLY A 532 -22.68 14.70 12.61
C GLY A 532 -21.86 13.65 11.88
N LEU A 533 -22.49 12.71 11.17
CA LEU A 533 -21.84 11.75 10.30
C LEU A 533 -22.33 11.89 8.87
N LEU A 534 -21.40 12.12 7.96
CA LEU A 534 -21.60 11.96 6.53
C LEU A 534 -20.85 10.69 6.09
N ILE A 535 -21.59 9.73 5.54
CA ILE A 535 -21.01 8.48 5.02
C ILE A 535 -21.15 8.45 3.50
N VAL A 536 -20.07 8.14 2.77
CA VAL A 536 -20.02 8.25 1.30
C VAL A 536 -19.46 6.99 0.68
N THR A 537 -20.02 6.56 -0.46
CA THR A 537 -19.51 5.43 -1.25
C THR A 537 -19.73 5.66 -2.74
N GLY A 538 -18.85 5.08 -3.58
CA GLY A 538 -19.10 4.94 -5.02
C GLY A 538 -19.88 3.65 -5.28
N ASP A 539 -20.84 3.66 -6.23
CA ASP A 539 -21.65 2.49 -6.54
C ASP A 539 -20.91 1.45 -7.41
N MET A 540 -19.78 1.85 -8.02
CA MET A 540 -18.94 1.00 -8.87
C MET A 540 -17.59 0.63 -8.22
N ASP A 541 -17.49 0.73 -6.89
CA ASP A 541 -16.26 0.43 -6.16
C ASP A 541 -16.04 -1.09 -6.07
N LYS A 542 -14.97 -1.59 -6.74
CA LYS A 542 -14.50 -2.98 -6.66
C LYS A 542 -13.49 -3.20 -5.51
N THR A 543 -12.85 -2.13 -5.02
CA THR A 543 -11.84 -2.21 -3.96
C THR A 543 -12.49 -2.38 -2.60
N VAL A 544 -13.41 -1.46 -2.27
CA VAL A 544 -14.25 -1.56 -1.08
C VAL A 544 -15.71 -1.59 -1.53
N HIS A 545 -16.21 -2.79 -1.71
CA HIS A 545 -17.56 -3.00 -2.24
C HIS A 545 -18.60 -2.19 -1.46
N PRO A 546 -19.60 -1.53 -2.11
CA PRO A 546 -20.59 -0.65 -1.45
C PRO A 546 -21.35 -1.32 -0.29
N SER A 547 -21.42 -2.65 -0.27
CA SER A 547 -22.01 -3.41 0.84
C SER A 547 -21.41 -3.12 2.20
N HIS A 548 -20.13 -2.71 2.27
CA HIS A 548 -19.50 -2.28 3.52
C HIS A 548 -20.23 -1.08 4.12
N THR A 549 -20.48 -0.07 3.30
CA THR A 549 -21.23 1.14 3.69
C THR A 549 -22.70 0.80 4.00
N PHE A 550 -23.36 0.01 3.15
CA PHE A 550 -24.76 -0.33 3.37
C PHE A 550 -25.00 -1.10 4.67
N ARG A 551 -24.07 -1.98 5.09
CA ARG A 551 -24.17 -2.69 6.38
C ARG A 551 -24.07 -1.75 7.58
N VAL A 552 -23.23 -0.72 7.53
CA VAL A 552 -23.15 0.30 8.60
C VAL A 552 -24.40 1.16 8.62
N VAL A 553 -24.87 1.57 7.43
CA VAL A 553 -26.12 2.35 7.28
C VAL A 553 -27.30 1.60 7.87
N GLU A 554 -27.44 0.30 7.56
CA GLU A 554 -28.47 -0.54 8.15
C GLU A 554 -28.39 -0.58 9.68
N ALA A 555 -27.19 -0.79 10.23
CA ALA A 555 -27.00 -0.79 11.68
C ALA A 555 -27.35 0.55 12.35
N LEU A 556 -27.03 1.68 11.70
CA LEU A 556 -27.41 3.02 12.17
C LEU A 556 -28.93 3.24 12.15
N ILE A 557 -29.61 2.78 11.10
CA ILE A 557 -31.09 2.84 10.99
C ILE A 557 -31.73 2.00 12.10
N GLN A 558 -31.28 0.76 12.30
CA GLN A 558 -31.78 -0.10 13.38
C GLN A 558 -31.53 0.50 14.77
N ALA A 559 -30.41 1.21 14.94
CA ALA A 559 -30.12 1.95 16.16
C ALA A 559 -30.87 3.28 16.28
N ARG A 560 -31.74 3.63 15.31
CA ARG A 560 -32.51 4.90 15.25
C ARG A 560 -31.63 6.14 15.30
N LYS A 561 -30.51 6.12 14.58
CA LYS A 561 -29.55 7.23 14.49
C LYS A 561 -29.87 8.10 13.27
N ASN A 562 -29.64 9.42 13.41
CA ASN A 562 -29.74 10.37 12.31
C ASN A 562 -28.33 10.61 11.72
N PHE A 563 -28.18 10.46 10.42
CA PHE A 563 -26.91 10.63 9.69
C PHE A 563 -27.20 11.01 8.22
N ASP A 564 -26.19 11.52 7.53
CA ASP A 564 -26.26 11.81 6.10
C ASP A 564 -25.51 10.72 5.30
N MET A 565 -26.06 10.37 4.13
CA MET A 565 -25.44 9.40 3.22
C MET A 565 -25.43 9.92 1.79
N ILE A 566 -24.31 9.71 1.09
CA ILE A 566 -24.18 9.98 -0.35
C ILE A 566 -23.69 8.71 -1.04
N VAL A 567 -24.39 8.29 -2.09
CA VAL A 567 -23.89 7.33 -3.08
C VAL A 567 -23.53 8.12 -4.33
N LEU A 568 -22.29 8.02 -4.81
CA LEU A 568 -21.80 8.72 -5.99
C LEU A 568 -21.92 7.80 -7.21
N PRO A 569 -22.89 8.04 -8.11
CA PRO A 569 -23.14 7.14 -9.24
C PRO A 569 -21.98 7.12 -10.24
N GLY A 570 -21.60 5.94 -10.70
CA GLY A 570 -20.49 5.70 -11.62
C GLY A 570 -19.10 5.84 -10.98
N SER A 571 -19.00 6.22 -9.71
CA SER A 571 -17.71 6.35 -9.02
C SER A 571 -17.18 5.00 -8.56
N THR A 572 -15.88 4.80 -8.79
CA THR A 572 -15.10 3.66 -8.27
C THR A 572 -14.59 3.96 -6.86
N HIS A 573 -13.47 3.37 -6.45
CA HIS A 573 -12.89 3.61 -5.12
C HIS A 573 -12.44 5.06 -4.90
N GLY A 574 -12.01 5.76 -5.95
CA GLY A 574 -11.69 7.19 -5.91
C GLY A 574 -12.84 8.04 -6.46
N PHE A 575 -13.00 9.25 -5.93
CA PHE A 575 -13.98 10.22 -6.38
C PHE A 575 -13.28 11.30 -7.21
N PHE A 576 -13.58 11.37 -8.51
CA PHE A 576 -12.89 12.25 -9.46
C PHE A 576 -13.88 13.07 -10.28
N GLY A 577 -13.36 14.15 -10.93
CA GLY A 577 -14.15 15.03 -11.76
C GLY A 577 -15.32 15.67 -10.98
N GLU A 578 -16.47 15.80 -11.61
CA GLU A 578 -17.64 16.45 -11.01
C GLU A 578 -18.13 15.77 -9.72
N ASN A 579 -18.02 14.42 -9.64
CA ASN A 579 -18.35 13.67 -8.42
C ASN A 579 -17.38 13.99 -7.27
N GLY A 580 -16.09 14.16 -7.58
CA GLY A 580 -15.08 14.57 -6.61
C GLY A 580 -15.31 15.99 -6.11
N ASP A 581 -15.56 16.93 -7.03
CA ASP A 581 -15.85 18.32 -6.72
C ASP A 581 -17.15 18.48 -5.90
N PHE A 582 -18.19 17.73 -6.25
CA PHE A 582 -19.43 17.69 -5.48
C PHE A 582 -19.21 17.16 -4.07
N PHE A 583 -18.51 16.04 -3.96
CA PHE A 583 -18.21 15.41 -2.67
C PHE A 583 -17.41 16.36 -1.77
N GLU A 584 -16.36 17.00 -2.29
CA GLU A 584 -15.50 17.89 -1.51
C GLU A 584 -16.30 19.08 -0.93
N ARG A 585 -17.17 19.69 -1.73
CA ARG A 585 -18.07 20.76 -1.25
C ARG A 585 -19.03 20.27 -0.17
N LYS A 586 -19.62 19.07 -0.34
CA LYS A 586 -20.49 18.48 0.68
C LYS A 586 -19.77 18.22 1.99
N MET A 587 -18.50 17.80 1.92
CA MET A 587 -17.65 17.66 3.09
C MET A 587 -17.41 19.01 3.80
N TRP A 588 -17.10 20.09 3.05
CA TRP A 588 -16.91 21.41 3.63
C TRP A 588 -18.17 21.90 4.35
N PHE A 589 -19.33 21.78 3.71
CA PHE A 589 -20.61 22.16 4.30
C PHE A 589 -20.95 21.34 5.55
N HIS A 590 -20.66 20.06 5.52
CA HIS A 590 -20.85 19.19 6.68
C HIS A 590 -20.01 19.65 7.87
N PHE A 591 -18.72 19.92 7.68
CA PHE A 591 -17.87 20.43 8.75
C PHE A 591 -18.24 21.86 9.19
N ALA A 592 -18.58 22.75 8.27
CA ALA A 592 -19.05 24.10 8.61
C ALA A 592 -20.29 24.05 9.52
N LYS A 593 -21.27 23.24 9.16
CA LYS A 593 -22.49 23.05 9.94
C LYS A 593 -22.22 22.57 11.37
N TYR A 594 -21.47 21.50 11.52
CA TYR A 594 -21.30 20.84 12.82
C TYR A 594 -20.18 21.46 13.69
N LEU A 595 -19.16 22.06 13.08
CA LEU A 595 -18.02 22.61 13.81
C LEU A 595 -18.05 24.12 13.94
N LEU A 596 -18.49 24.86 12.90
CA LEU A 596 -18.61 26.31 12.93
C LEU A 596 -20.02 26.77 13.33
N GLY A 597 -21.03 25.89 13.19
CA GLY A 597 -22.46 26.28 13.40
C GLY A 597 -23.00 27.08 12.24
N ASP A 598 -22.42 26.94 11.05
CA ASP A 598 -22.83 27.66 9.84
C ASP A 598 -23.65 26.72 8.93
N ASP A 599 -24.96 26.93 8.94
CA ASP A 599 -25.91 26.21 8.07
C ASP A 599 -26.15 26.93 6.73
N SER A 600 -25.61 28.15 6.54
CA SER A 600 -25.86 28.97 5.35
C SER A 600 -25.06 28.53 4.14
N ALA A 601 -23.98 27.77 4.33
CA ALA A 601 -23.04 27.38 3.30
C ALA A 601 -23.60 26.35 2.28
N ASP A 602 -24.69 25.63 2.60
CA ASP A 602 -25.29 24.61 1.69
C ASP A 602 -26.34 25.24 0.72
N TYR A 603 -26.08 26.45 0.20
CA TYR A 603 -26.95 27.14 -0.72
C TYR A 603 -26.54 26.89 -2.18
N GLN A 604 -27.51 26.59 -3.08
CA GLN A 604 -27.24 26.35 -4.49
C GLN A 604 -26.53 27.54 -5.17
N GLY A 605 -26.82 28.78 -4.74
CA GLY A 605 -26.17 29.99 -5.26
C GLY A 605 -24.67 30.04 -5.03
N ASP A 606 -24.18 29.52 -3.90
CA ASP A 606 -22.75 29.45 -3.60
C ASP A 606 -22.06 28.39 -4.46
N ILE A 607 -22.71 27.25 -4.68
CA ILE A 607 -22.23 26.21 -5.60
C ILE A 607 -22.10 26.78 -7.02
N ASP A 608 -23.10 27.46 -7.52
CA ASP A 608 -23.10 28.08 -8.86
C ASP A 608 -22.01 29.17 -8.99
N TYR A 609 -21.76 29.93 -7.92
CA TYR A 609 -20.71 30.95 -7.91
C TYR A 609 -19.32 30.34 -8.05
N PHE A 610 -19.02 29.28 -7.33
CA PHE A 610 -17.74 28.58 -7.40
C PHE A 610 -17.55 27.86 -8.74
N MET A 611 -18.61 27.28 -9.31
CA MET A 611 -18.55 26.61 -10.61
C MET A 611 -18.32 27.58 -11.79
N LYS A 612 -18.78 28.81 -11.72
CA LYS A 612 -18.59 29.83 -12.76
C LYS A 612 -17.19 30.44 -12.78
N LYS A 613 -16.39 30.24 -11.73
CA LYS A 613 -15.02 30.78 -11.60
C LYS A 613 -13.93 29.80 -12.00
N ARG A 614 -14.26 28.56 -12.33
CA ARG A 614 -13.37 27.59 -12.98
C ARG A 614 -13.57 27.64 -14.49
#